data_0692740bd083fc98481750725b3f0502
#
_entry.id   0692740bd083fc98481750725b3f0502
#
_cell.length_a   1.000
_cell.length_b   1.000
_cell.length_c   1.000
_cell.angle_alpha   90.00
_cell.angle_beta   90.00
_cell.angle_gamma   90.00
#
_symmetry.space_group_name_H-M   'P 1'
#
loop_
_entity.id
_entity.type
_entity.pdbx_description
1 polymer ?
#
loop_
_entity_poly.entity_id
_entity_poly.type
_entity_poly.pdbx_seq_one_letter_code
_entity_poly.pdbx_strand_id
1 'polypeptide(L)'
;VTEPTLEPTGASGATGGPGPTPSKGTPKRRFGGTHRQIRSALAFYKVLAYATGVMLLLVVVEMVAKYGFDSEIVAGGGAAIQFLPEVVAETAGGFNLSTAVLIVHGWLYVVYLIADFRLWQFMRWPFSRFVLIALGGVVPLLSFFVEKRVHRQAEQDLTAHPEAAPRY
;
A
#
# COMPACT_ATOMS: atom_id res chain seq x y z
N VAL A 1 49.02 -84.38 -5.83
CA VAL A 1 49.21 -84.10 -7.27
C VAL A 1 48.30 -82.98 -7.70
N THR A 2 48.92 -81.96 -8.16
CA THR A 2 48.44 -80.89 -9.01
C THR A 2 47.50 -79.84 -8.45
N GLU A 3 48.11 -78.75 -8.14
CA GLU A 3 47.68 -77.41 -8.47
C GLU A 3 47.21 -77.29 -9.93
N PRO A 4 46.45 -76.35 -10.38
CA PRO A 4 46.93 -74.98 -10.48
C PRO A 4 45.87 -73.82 -10.52
N THR A 5 46.45 -72.67 -10.38
CA THR A 5 46.41 -71.49 -11.24
C THR A 5 45.37 -70.42 -10.95
N LEU A 6 45.93 -69.38 -10.55
CA LEU A 6 45.50 -68.02 -10.45
C LEU A 6 44.86 -67.42 -11.76
N GLU A 7 43.88 -66.65 -11.57
CA GLU A 7 43.55 -65.57 -12.52
C GLU A 7 43.31 -64.28 -11.80
N PRO A 8 43.94 -63.20 -12.17
CA PRO A 8 43.66 -61.86 -11.67
C PRO A 8 42.64 -61.14 -12.59
N THR A 9 41.50 -60.91 -12.08
CA THR A 9 40.50 -60.18 -12.86
C THR A 9 40.52 -58.72 -12.59
N GLY A 10 40.53 -58.04 -13.66
CA GLY A 10 40.66 -56.65 -13.90
C GLY A 10 39.84 -55.68 -13.07
N ALA A 11 40.52 -54.63 -12.72
CA ALA A 11 39.95 -53.43 -12.20
C ALA A 11 39.02 -52.78 -13.23
N SER A 12 37.73 -52.80 -12.96
CA SER A 12 36.76 -52.00 -13.66
C SER A 12 36.77 -50.59 -13.05
N GLY A 13 37.37 -49.66 -13.74
CA GLY A 13 37.32 -48.24 -13.39
C GLY A 13 35.91 -47.70 -13.44
N ALA A 14 35.34 -47.46 -12.28
CA ALA A 14 34.15 -46.67 -12.17
C ALA A 14 34.52 -45.19 -12.40
N THR A 15 34.35 -44.71 -13.61
CA THR A 15 34.33 -43.29 -13.91
C THR A 15 33.11 -42.67 -13.23
N GLY A 16 33.33 -42.12 -12.05
CA GLY A 16 32.38 -41.30 -11.36
C GLY A 16 32.14 -40.02 -12.20
N GLY A 17 31.08 -40.03 -13.00
CA GLY A 17 30.61 -38.81 -13.65
C GLY A 17 30.25 -37.79 -12.57
N PRO A 18 30.45 -36.48 -12.85
CA PRO A 18 30.08 -35.46 -11.91
C PRO A 18 28.58 -35.58 -11.59
N GLY A 19 28.29 -35.81 -10.32
CA GLY A 19 26.93 -35.91 -9.82
C GLY A 19 26.15 -34.65 -10.21
N PRO A 20 24.81 -34.73 -10.36
CA PRO A 20 23.99 -33.57 -10.75
C PRO A 20 24.25 -32.45 -9.76
N THR A 21 24.84 -31.38 -10.27
CA THR A 21 24.99 -30.12 -9.53
C THR A 21 23.61 -29.73 -8.99
N PRO A 22 23.46 -29.44 -7.69
CA PRO A 22 22.18 -29.01 -7.17
C PRO A 22 21.76 -27.78 -7.93
N SER A 23 20.68 -27.90 -8.68
CA SER A 23 20.01 -26.80 -9.36
C SER A 23 19.78 -25.72 -8.31
N LYS A 24 20.47 -24.59 -8.42
CA LYS A 24 20.15 -23.39 -7.66
C LYS A 24 18.71 -23.04 -8.03
N GLY A 25 17.76 -23.47 -7.21
CA GLY A 25 16.35 -23.13 -7.39
C GLY A 25 16.26 -21.63 -7.56
N THR A 26 15.64 -21.21 -8.64
CA THR A 26 15.43 -19.78 -8.97
C THR A 26 14.87 -19.10 -7.72
N PRO A 27 15.50 -18.06 -7.18
CA PRO A 27 15.03 -17.43 -5.95
C PRO A 27 13.57 -16.99 -6.18
N LYS A 28 12.65 -17.51 -5.37
CA LYS A 28 11.23 -17.16 -5.45
C LYS A 28 11.13 -15.65 -5.28
N ARG A 29 10.65 -14.96 -6.31
CA ARG A 29 10.42 -13.51 -6.28
C ARG A 29 9.48 -13.17 -5.12
N ARG A 30 9.98 -12.51 -4.08
CA ARG A 30 9.20 -12.10 -2.92
C ARG A 30 8.29 -10.92 -3.24
N PHE A 31 8.75 -10.01 -4.11
CA PHE A 31 8.04 -8.81 -4.52
C PHE A 31 7.54 -8.92 -5.97
N GLY A 32 6.43 -8.22 -6.27
CA GLY A 32 5.85 -8.15 -7.62
C GLY A 32 6.46 -7.07 -8.50
N GLY A 33 7.34 -6.20 -7.97
CA GLY A 33 7.96 -5.10 -8.69
C GLY A 33 9.42 -4.86 -8.29
N THR A 34 10.08 -3.92 -8.99
CA THR A 34 11.44 -3.48 -8.66
C THR A 34 11.45 -2.61 -7.40
N HIS A 35 12.60 -2.51 -6.72
CA HIS A 35 12.76 -1.62 -5.56
C HIS A 35 12.37 -0.16 -5.88
N ARG A 36 12.73 0.32 -7.09
CA ARG A 36 12.38 1.67 -7.53
C ARG A 36 10.87 1.85 -7.69
N GLN A 37 10.18 0.86 -8.28
CA GLN A 37 8.73 0.89 -8.46
C GLN A 37 8.01 0.84 -7.11
N ILE A 38 8.48 0.02 -6.17
CA ILE A 38 7.89 -0.09 -4.83
C ILE A 38 8.07 1.23 -4.06
N ARG A 39 9.27 1.83 -4.08
CA ARG A 39 9.52 3.12 -3.42
C ARG A 39 8.70 4.26 -4.03
N SER A 40 8.55 4.28 -5.35
CA SER A 40 7.68 5.25 -6.02
C SER A 40 6.22 5.07 -5.63
N ALA A 41 5.72 3.82 -5.62
CA ALA A 41 4.36 3.51 -5.18
C ALA A 41 4.14 3.87 -3.71
N LEU A 42 5.13 3.62 -2.84
CA LEU A 42 5.08 3.96 -1.42
C LEU A 42 5.05 5.48 -1.19
N ALA A 43 5.86 6.25 -1.94
CA ALA A 43 5.85 7.70 -1.86
C ALA A 43 4.50 8.28 -2.33
N PHE A 44 3.96 7.77 -3.43
CA PHE A 44 2.66 8.19 -3.94
C PHE A 44 1.53 7.83 -2.97
N TYR A 45 1.53 6.61 -2.44
CA TYR A 45 0.59 6.18 -1.40
C TYR A 45 0.66 7.10 -0.17
N LYS A 46 1.87 7.43 0.29
CA LYS A 46 2.07 8.31 1.45
C LYS A 46 1.42 9.69 1.26
N VAL A 47 1.65 10.33 0.12
CA VAL A 47 1.05 11.64 -0.18
C VAL A 47 -0.47 11.54 -0.18
N LEU A 48 -1.03 10.51 -0.83
CA LEU A 48 -2.48 10.29 -0.86
C LEU A 48 -3.06 9.97 0.52
N ALA A 49 -2.37 9.17 1.34
CA ALA A 49 -2.80 8.85 2.69
C ALA A 49 -2.93 10.10 3.57
N TYR A 50 -1.95 11.02 3.50
CA TYR A 50 -2.03 12.29 4.21
C TYR A 50 -3.12 13.20 3.64
N ALA A 51 -3.21 13.35 2.32
CA ALA A 51 -4.24 14.17 1.69
C ALA A 51 -5.65 13.68 2.04
N THR A 52 -5.89 12.37 1.89
CA THR A 52 -7.18 11.74 2.23
C THR A 52 -7.47 11.85 3.73
N GLY A 53 -6.47 11.68 4.59
CA GLY A 53 -6.61 11.81 6.05
C GLY A 53 -6.97 13.24 6.47
N VAL A 54 -6.34 14.26 5.89
CA VAL A 54 -6.67 15.67 6.16
C VAL A 54 -8.08 15.99 5.66
N MET A 55 -8.44 15.55 4.43
CA MET A 55 -9.79 15.74 3.91
C MET A 55 -10.85 15.06 4.77
N LEU A 56 -10.55 13.86 5.28
CA LEU A 56 -11.46 13.17 6.19
C LEU A 56 -11.66 13.92 7.51
N LEU A 57 -10.61 14.53 8.05
CA LEU A 57 -10.73 15.39 9.23
C LEU A 57 -11.62 16.61 8.95
N LEU A 58 -11.51 17.23 7.76
CA LEU A 58 -12.39 18.32 7.36
C LEU A 58 -13.85 17.85 7.27
N VAL A 59 -14.10 16.69 6.66
CA VAL A 59 -15.46 16.07 6.65
C VAL A 59 -16.00 15.89 8.06
N VAL A 60 -15.16 15.42 9.01
CA VAL A 60 -15.59 15.25 10.41
C VAL A 60 -15.92 16.59 11.06
N VAL A 61 -15.08 17.61 10.84
CA VAL A 61 -15.37 18.98 11.35
C VAL A 61 -16.68 19.49 10.80
N GLU A 62 -16.95 19.30 9.52
CA GLU A 62 -18.22 19.70 8.90
C GLU A 62 -19.43 18.91 9.43
N MET A 63 -19.26 17.59 9.62
CA MET A 63 -20.32 16.79 10.25
C MET A 63 -20.64 17.28 11.67
N VAL A 64 -19.62 17.64 12.45
CA VAL A 64 -19.82 18.20 13.79
C VAL A 64 -20.49 19.57 13.71
N ALA A 65 -20.11 20.42 12.75
CA ALA A 65 -20.76 21.72 12.53
C ALA A 65 -22.23 21.54 12.13
N LYS A 66 -22.50 20.64 11.18
CA LYS A 66 -23.85 20.41 10.67
C LYS A 66 -24.79 19.77 11.71
N TYR A 67 -24.36 18.68 12.35
CA TYR A 67 -25.21 17.91 13.26
C TYR A 67 -25.09 18.33 14.74
N GLY A 68 -23.98 19.00 15.12
CA GLY A 68 -23.76 19.48 16.49
C GLY A 68 -24.21 20.92 16.71
N PHE A 69 -24.11 21.76 15.68
CA PHE A 69 -24.40 23.20 15.77
C PHE A 69 -25.45 23.69 14.75
N ASP A 70 -26.10 22.76 14.02
CA ASP A 70 -27.10 23.07 12.97
C ASP A 70 -26.60 24.11 11.96
N SER A 71 -25.31 24.07 11.58
CA SER A 71 -24.67 25.07 10.75
C SER A 71 -23.93 24.44 9.60
N GLU A 72 -24.12 24.98 8.38
CA GLU A 72 -23.32 24.65 7.21
C GLU A 72 -22.22 25.67 6.97
N ILE A 73 -21.08 25.19 6.45
CA ILE A 73 -19.95 26.05 6.08
C ILE A 73 -20.11 26.45 4.62
N VAL A 74 -20.34 27.73 4.39
CA VAL A 74 -20.50 28.32 3.07
C VAL A 74 -19.34 29.29 2.79
N ALA A 75 -18.74 29.19 1.63
CA ALA A 75 -17.71 30.13 1.17
C ALA A 75 -18.30 31.12 0.18
N GLY A 76 -18.10 32.42 0.40
CA GLY A 76 -18.60 33.52 -0.45
C GLY A 76 -19.79 34.25 0.16
N GLY A 77 -20.43 35.10 -0.63
CA GLY A 77 -21.69 35.81 -0.23
C GLY A 77 -21.53 37.01 0.71
N GLY A 78 -20.30 37.46 1.00
CA GLY A 78 -20.07 38.64 1.85
C GLY A 78 -18.98 38.48 2.91
N ALA A 79 -18.67 37.26 3.29
CA ALA A 79 -17.47 36.90 4.07
C ALA A 79 -16.76 35.66 3.47
N ALA A 80 -15.47 35.52 3.69
CA ALA A 80 -14.69 34.45 3.10
C ALA A 80 -15.20 33.04 3.52
N ILE A 81 -15.64 32.89 4.76
CA ILE A 81 -16.24 31.66 5.32
C ILE A 81 -17.36 32.09 6.28
N GLN A 82 -18.51 31.50 6.15
CA GLN A 82 -19.68 31.73 7.00
C GLN A 82 -20.22 30.43 7.55
N PHE A 83 -20.64 30.45 8.81
CA PHE A 83 -21.43 29.38 9.42
C PHE A 83 -22.90 29.82 9.39
N LEU A 84 -23.67 29.22 8.51
CA LEU A 84 -25.08 29.55 8.30
C LEU A 84 -25.97 28.35 8.63
N PRO A 85 -27.15 28.59 9.22
CA PRO A 85 -28.17 27.54 9.31
C PRO A 85 -28.50 26.99 7.91
N GLU A 86 -28.77 25.69 7.80
CA GLU A 86 -29.01 24.98 6.54
C GLU A 86 -30.04 25.72 5.63
N VAL A 87 -31.11 26.19 6.25
CA VAL A 87 -32.20 26.93 5.55
C VAL A 87 -31.71 28.26 4.90
N VAL A 88 -30.72 28.90 5.51
CA VAL A 88 -30.16 30.19 5.01
C VAL A 88 -29.03 29.92 4.04
N ALA A 89 -28.29 28.83 4.19
CA ALA A 89 -27.18 28.46 3.32
C ALA A 89 -27.62 28.27 1.86
N GLU A 90 -28.81 27.71 1.61
CA GLU A 90 -29.36 27.50 0.28
C GLU A 90 -29.69 28.83 -0.44
N THR A 91 -30.02 29.88 0.32
CA THR A 91 -30.42 31.18 -0.23
C THR A 91 -29.29 32.20 -0.26
N ALA A 92 -28.18 31.95 0.43
CA ALA A 92 -27.09 32.90 0.59
C ALA A 92 -26.21 33.11 -0.67
N GLY A 93 -26.45 32.35 -1.76
CA GLY A 93 -25.77 32.54 -3.05
C GLY A 93 -24.27 32.22 -3.01
N GLY A 94 -23.78 31.56 -1.97
CA GLY A 94 -22.40 31.14 -1.82
C GLY A 94 -22.15 29.70 -2.31
N PHE A 95 -20.88 29.31 -2.37
CA PHE A 95 -20.47 27.95 -2.68
C PHE A 95 -20.56 27.08 -1.41
N ASN A 96 -21.37 26.02 -1.44
CA ASN A 96 -21.49 25.08 -0.32
C ASN A 96 -20.19 24.29 -0.18
N LEU A 97 -19.36 24.71 0.77
CA LEU A 97 -18.06 24.10 1.03
C LEU A 97 -18.19 22.67 1.58
N SER A 98 -19.22 22.41 2.37
CA SER A 98 -19.49 21.09 2.93
C SER A 98 -19.69 20.04 1.84
N THR A 99 -20.54 20.33 0.88
CA THR A 99 -20.77 19.44 -0.29
C THR A 99 -19.50 19.26 -1.12
N ALA A 100 -18.74 20.33 -1.34
CA ALA A 100 -17.49 20.25 -2.10
C ALA A 100 -16.43 19.39 -1.42
N VAL A 101 -16.23 19.55 -0.11
CA VAL A 101 -15.28 18.76 0.68
C VAL A 101 -15.65 17.26 0.63
N LEU A 102 -16.94 16.94 0.75
CA LEU A 102 -17.42 15.56 0.67
C LEU A 102 -17.14 14.94 -0.71
N ILE A 103 -17.41 15.65 -1.78
CA ILE A 103 -17.16 15.19 -3.16
C ILE A 103 -15.65 15.00 -3.39
N VAL A 104 -14.83 15.99 -3.02
CA VAL A 104 -13.36 15.92 -3.19
C VAL A 104 -12.78 14.79 -2.36
N HIS A 105 -13.24 14.61 -1.11
CA HIS A 105 -12.82 13.47 -0.28
C HIS A 105 -13.17 12.13 -0.96
N GLY A 106 -14.37 11.99 -1.50
CA GLY A 106 -14.81 10.77 -2.19
C GLY A 106 -13.90 10.42 -3.37
N TRP A 107 -13.57 11.37 -4.23
CA TRP A 107 -12.63 11.17 -5.35
C TRP A 107 -11.20 10.88 -4.89
N LEU A 108 -10.70 11.61 -3.89
CA LEU A 108 -9.40 11.32 -3.29
C LEU A 108 -9.33 9.92 -2.72
N TYR A 109 -10.40 9.45 -2.07
CA TYR A 109 -10.48 8.11 -1.54
C TYR A 109 -10.39 7.04 -2.64
N VAL A 110 -11.06 7.24 -3.78
CA VAL A 110 -10.94 6.34 -4.93
C VAL A 110 -9.49 6.26 -5.42
N VAL A 111 -8.81 7.40 -5.59
CA VAL A 111 -7.40 7.43 -6.01
C VAL A 111 -6.49 6.78 -4.95
N TYR A 112 -6.77 7.00 -3.67
CA TYR A 112 -6.09 6.35 -2.56
C TYR A 112 -6.22 4.83 -2.60
N LEU A 113 -7.42 4.29 -2.85
CA LEU A 113 -7.64 2.84 -3.00
C LEU A 113 -6.85 2.25 -4.18
N ILE A 114 -6.74 2.98 -5.30
CA ILE A 114 -5.93 2.55 -6.45
C ILE A 114 -4.44 2.49 -6.06
N ALA A 115 -3.94 3.47 -5.32
CA ALA A 115 -2.57 3.49 -4.85
C ALA A 115 -2.28 2.36 -3.85
N ASP A 116 -3.19 2.10 -2.90
CA ASP A 116 -3.13 1.00 -1.95
C ASP A 116 -3.12 -0.36 -2.66
N PHE A 117 -4.02 -0.55 -3.62
CA PHE A 117 -4.08 -1.77 -4.42
C PHE A 117 -2.77 -2.03 -5.19
N ARG A 118 -2.16 -1.00 -5.79
CA ARG A 118 -0.86 -1.11 -6.45
C ARG A 118 0.25 -1.48 -5.48
N LEU A 119 0.28 -0.84 -4.32
CA LEU A 119 1.27 -1.15 -3.28
C LEU A 119 1.11 -2.58 -2.77
N TRP A 120 -0.12 -3.00 -2.50
CA TRP A 120 -0.45 -4.36 -2.11
C TRP A 120 0.01 -5.41 -3.13
N GLN A 121 -0.23 -5.17 -4.43
CA GLN A 121 0.24 -6.06 -5.50
C GLN A 121 1.77 -6.18 -5.54
N PHE A 122 2.48 -5.06 -5.40
CA PHE A 122 3.94 -5.06 -5.43
C PHE A 122 4.55 -5.76 -4.22
N MET A 123 3.99 -5.56 -3.04
CA MET A 123 4.48 -6.15 -1.80
C MET A 123 4.02 -7.58 -1.58
N ARG A 124 3.02 -8.05 -2.33
CA ARG A 124 2.39 -9.38 -2.16
C ARG A 124 1.95 -9.66 -0.72
N TRP A 125 1.42 -8.66 -0.06
CA TRP A 125 0.91 -8.77 1.29
C TRP A 125 -0.40 -9.57 1.34
N PRO A 126 -0.79 -10.14 2.52
CA PRO A 126 -2.09 -10.77 2.67
C PRO A 126 -3.21 -9.74 2.47
N PHE A 127 -4.36 -10.17 1.96
CA PHE A 127 -5.51 -9.31 1.66
C PHE A 127 -6.02 -8.51 2.87
N SER A 128 -5.88 -9.07 4.08
CA SER A 128 -6.23 -8.37 5.33
C SER A 128 -5.48 -7.05 5.52
N ARG A 129 -4.23 -6.95 5.04
CA ARG A 129 -3.48 -5.68 5.06
C ARG A 129 -4.05 -4.65 4.10
N PHE A 130 -4.43 -5.07 2.89
CA PHE A 130 -5.12 -4.19 1.96
C PHE A 130 -6.39 -3.60 2.59
N VAL A 131 -7.24 -4.45 3.19
CA VAL A 131 -8.45 -3.98 3.88
C VAL A 131 -8.13 -3.03 5.03
N LEU A 132 -7.10 -3.32 5.83
CA LEU A 132 -6.69 -2.44 6.94
C LEU A 132 -6.24 -1.06 6.45
N ILE A 133 -5.49 -1.02 5.35
CA ILE A 133 -5.02 0.22 4.74
C ILE A 133 -6.21 0.99 4.16
N ALA A 134 -7.09 0.30 3.42
CA ALA A 134 -8.31 0.89 2.85
C ALA A 134 -9.19 1.54 3.93
N LEU A 135 -9.36 0.90 5.09
CA LEU A 135 -10.08 1.45 6.24
C LEU A 135 -9.43 2.73 6.80
N GLY A 136 -8.12 2.90 6.60
CA GLY A 136 -7.42 4.14 6.97
C GLY A 136 -8.00 5.38 6.30
N GLY A 137 -8.54 5.26 5.08
CA GLY A 137 -9.18 6.38 4.38
C GLY A 137 -10.62 6.67 4.80
N VAL A 138 -11.21 5.84 5.67
CA VAL A 138 -12.62 6.00 6.15
C VAL A 138 -12.66 6.38 7.63
N VAL A 139 -11.73 5.85 8.43
CA VAL A 139 -11.71 6.09 9.88
C VAL A 139 -10.81 7.29 10.19
N PRO A 140 -11.34 8.35 10.84
CA PRO A 140 -10.56 9.53 11.20
C PRO A 140 -9.32 9.17 12.00
N LEU A 141 -8.19 9.83 11.71
CA LEU A 141 -6.89 9.63 12.33
C LEU A 141 -6.21 8.27 12.04
N LEU A 142 -6.96 7.22 11.68
CA LEU A 142 -6.40 5.91 11.39
C LEU A 142 -5.43 5.96 10.20
N SER A 143 -5.70 6.81 9.20
CA SER A 143 -4.84 7.02 8.04
C SER A 143 -3.39 7.36 8.44
N PHE A 144 -3.20 8.23 9.42
CA PHE A 144 -1.87 8.66 9.88
C PHE A 144 -1.11 7.55 10.61
N PHE A 145 -1.82 6.72 11.40
CA PHE A 145 -1.21 5.59 12.09
C PHE A 145 -0.87 4.44 11.14
N VAL A 146 -1.79 4.14 10.23
CA VAL A 146 -1.63 3.07 9.25
C VAL A 146 -0.50 3.43 8.27
N GLU A 147 -0.43 4.68 7.78
CA GLU A 147 0.65 5.14 6.89
C GLU A 147 2.03 4.93 7.54
N LYS A 148 2.23 5.41 8.76
CA LYS A 148 3.51 5.24 9.48
C LYS A 148 3.89 3.76 9.64
N ARG A 149 2.92 2.90 9.91
CA ARG A 149 3.14 1.46 10.05
C ARG A 149 3.47 0.80 8.72
N VAL A 150 2.70 1.11 7.68
CA VAL A 150 2.89 0.58 6.31
C VAL A 150 4.24 1.01 5.77
N HIS A 151 4.58 2.29 5.88
CA HIS A 151 5.86 2.82 5.43
C HIS A 151 7.05 2.11 6.10
N ARG A 152 7.01 1.99 7.42
CA ARG A 152 8.06 1.29 8.18
C ARG A 152 8.20 -0.17 7.78
N GLN A 153 7.08 -0.88 7.63
CA GLN A 153 7.10 -2.29 7.24
C GLN A 153 7.61 -2.48 5.81
N ALA A 154 7.19 -1.64 4.87
CA ALA A 154 7.66 -1.70 3.49
C ALA A 154 9.17 -1.46 3.39
N GLU A 155 9.71 -0.46 4.10
CA GLU A 155 11.15 -0.20 4.13
C GLU A 155 11.93 -1.34 4.81
N GLN A 156 11.41 -1.91 5.89
CA GLN A 156 12.01 -3.09 6.54
C GLN A 156 12.04 -4.31 5.61
N ASP A 157 10.94 -4.59 4.92
CA ASP A 157 10.86 -5.70 3.96
C ASP A 157 11.83 -5.49 2.78
N LEU A 158 11.98 -4.26 2.29
CA LEU A 158 12.91 -3.93 1.20
C LEU A 158 14.38 -4.05 1.63
N THR A 159 14.71 -3.63 2.86
CA THR A 159 16.07 -3.74 3.39
C THR A 159 16.46 -5.16 3.75
N ALA A 160 15.52 -5.95 4.26
CA ALA A 160 15.76 -7.33 4.61
C ALA A 160 15.94 -8.27 3.40
N HIS A 161 15.43 -7.86 2.21
CA HIS A 161 15.44 -8.70 1.01
C HIS A 161 15.89 -7.92 -0.23
N PRO A 162 17.14 -7.44 -0.28
CA PRO A 162 17.62 -6.59 -1.38
C PRO A 162 17.67 -7.33 -2.73
N GLU A 163 17.85 -8.66 -2.73
CA GLU A 163 17.90 -9.48 -3.93
C GLU A 163 16.53 -10.01 -4.38
N ALA A 164 15.49 -9.87 -3.57
CA ALA A 164 14.17 -10.43 -3.86
C ALA A 164 13.37 -9.65 -4.90
N ALA A 165 13.77 -8.42 -5.21
CA ALA A 165 13.19 -7.62 -6.28
C ALA A 165 13.87 -7.91 -7.63
N PRO A 166 13.14 -7.85 -8.76
CA PRO A 166 13.75 -7.97 -10.08
C PRO A 166 14.82 -6.88 -10.27
N ARG A 167 15.98 -7.27 -10.75
CA ARG A 167 17.03 -6.33 -11.17
C ARG A 167 16.76 -5.95 -12.64
N TYR A 168 16.66 -4.65 -12.92
CA TYR A 168 16.70 -4.06 -14.24
C TYR A 168 17.68 -2.90 -14.23
#